data_a55f55479d5b40e9bc0a795710c575bf
#
_entry.id   a55f55479d5b40e9bc0a795710c575bf
#
_cell.length_a   1.000
_cell.length_b   1.000
_cell.length_c   1.000
_cell.angle_alpha   90.00
_cell.angle_beta   90.00
_cell.angle_gamma   90.00
#
_symmetry.space_group_name_H-M   'P 1'
#
loop_
_entity.id
_entity.type
_entity.pdbx_description
1 polymer ?
#
loop_
_entity_poly.entity_id
_entity_poly.type
_entity_poly.pdbx_seq_one_letter_code
_entity_poly.pdbx_strand_id
1 'polypeptide(L)'
;MDMQQMIRSMQKMQTQMKKTQESLQSQNFSAEAGGGAVKVTINGNGAITELKIAPSAVDASDVEALEDLLMAAFNEAIAKKDNAYQESVGAITKGLKIPGMPAF
;
A
#
# COMPACT_ATOMS: atom_id res chain seq x y z
N MET A 1 5.40 -20.73 -28.53
CA MET A 1 6.44 -19.91 -27.90
C MET A 1 7.65 -20.80 -27.64
N ASP A 2 8.82 -20.44 -28.13
CA ASP A 2 10.02 -21.20 -27.85
C ASP A 2 10.53 -20.92 -26.41
N MET A 3 11.45 -21.74 -25.96
CA MET A 3 11.97 -21.66 -24.60
C MET A 3 12.70 -20.33 -24.32
N GLN A 4 13.38 -19.78 -25.31
CA GLN A 4 14.09 -18.49 -25.15
C GLN A 4 13.13 -17.33 -24.99
N GLN A 5 12.01 -17.33 -25.70
CA GLN A 5 10.99 -16.30 -25.54
C GLN A 5 10.33 -16.37 -24.16
N MET A 6 10.09 -17.58 -23.65
CA MET A 6 9.58 -17.77 -22.30
C MET A 6 10.52 -17.21 -21.24
N ILE A 7 11.81 -17.51 -21.35
CA ILE A 7 12.83 -17.02 -20.43
C ILE A 7 12.90 -15.49 -20.46
N ARG A 8 12.87 -14.87 -21.64
CA ARG A 8 12.89 -13.42 -21.79
C ARG A 8 11.65 -12.78 -21.16
N SER A 9 10.48 -13.39 -21.36
CA SER A 9 9.23 -12.90 -20.77
C SER A 9 9.27 -12.97 -19.26
N MET A 10 9.79 -14.05 -18.69
CA MET A 10 9.96 -14.20 -17.25
C MET A 10 10.94 -13.18 -16.66
N GLN A 11 12.08 -12.98 -17.33
CA GLN A 11 13.07 -11.99 -16.90
C GLN A 11 12.50 -10.57 -16.95
N LYS A 12 11.75 -10.25 -18.00
CA LYS A 12 11.08 -8.95 -18.14
C LYS A 12 10.08 -8.72 -17.03
N MET A 13 9.29 -9.76 -16.70
CA MET A 13 8.33 -9.69 -15.62
C MET A 13 9.01 -9.46 -14.27
N GLN A 14 10.09 -10.19 -13.98
CA GLN A 14 10.86 -10.02 -12.75
C GLN A 14 11.42 -8.60 -12.63
N THR A 15 11.94 -8.06 -13.73
CA THR A 15 12.46 -6.68 -13.75
C THR A 15 11.36 -5.67 -13.49
N GLN A 16 10.18 -5.84 -14.09
CA GLN A 16 9.03 -4.97 -13.86
C GLN A 16 8.53 -5.07 -12.43
N MET A 17 8.46 -6.28 -11.87
CA MET A 17 8.06 -6.49 -10.47
C MET A 17 9.01 -5.78 -9.52
N LYS A 18 10.31 -5.90 -9.75
CA LYS A 18 11.32 -5.24 -8.93
C LYS A 18 11.21 -3.73 -8.98
N LYS A 19 11.06 -3.16 -10.18
CA LYS A 19 10.88 -1.71 -10.36
C LYS A 19 9.61 -1.21 -9.69
N THR A 20 8.52 -1.98 -9.83
CA THR A 20 7.25 -1.66 -9.21
C THR A 20 7.36 -1.67 -7.69
N GLN A 21 8.01 -2.68 -7.12
CA GLN A 21 8.24 -2.75 -5.68
C GLN A 21 9.07 -1.56 -5.18
N GLU A 22 10.15 -1.23 -5.87
CA GLU A 22 11.00 -0.09 -5.51
C GLU A 22 10.22 1.23 -5.58
N SER A 23 9.41 1.41 -6.61
CA SER A 23 8.54 2.57 -6.76
C SER A 23 7.52 2.67 -5.64
N LEU A 24 6.87 1.55 -5.30
CA LEU A 24 5.86 1.51 -4.23
C LEU A 24 6.49 1.76 -2.86
N GLN A 25 7.70 1.24 -2.61
CA GLN A 25 8.40 1.45 -1.34
C GLN A 25 8.71 2.92 -1.08
N SER A 26 8.90 3.72 -2.12
CA SER A 26 9.17 5.15 -2.01
C SER A 26 7.90 6.00 -1.98
N GLN A 27 6.73 5.43 -2.24
CA GLN A 27 5.47 6.15 -2.16
C GLN A 27 5.02 6.31 -0.71
N ASN A 28 4.27 7.38 -0.46
CA ASN A 28 3.69 7.66 0.84
C ASN A 28 2.17 7.53 0.75
N PHE A 29 1.60 6.95 1.79
CA PHE A 29 0.16 6.74 1.90
C PHE A 29 -0.31 7.40 3.19
N SER A 30 -1.20 8.37 3.06
CA SER A 30 -1.70 9.15 4.19
C SER A 30 -3.18 8.89 4.42
N ALA A 31 -3.58 8.91 5.68
CA ALA A 31 -4.97 8.79 6.09
C ALA A 31 -5.24 9.65 7.31
N GLU A 32 -6.49 10.03 7.48
CA GLU A 32 -6.95 10.83 8.61
C GLU A 32 -8.16 10.16 9.25
N ALA A 33 -8.35 10.42 10.52
CA ALA A 33 -9.52 9.99 11.26
C ALA A 33 -10.00 11.13 12.17
N GLY A 34 -11.30 11.13 12.48
CA GLY A 34 -11.88 12.14 13.37
C GLY A 34 -11.85 13.54 12.80
N GLY A 35 -12.06 13.70 11.47
CA GLY A 35 -12.05 15.03 10.86
C GLY A 35 -10.68 15.73 10.89
N GLY A 36 -9.61 14.94 10.82
CA GLY A 36 -8.24 15.45 10.86
C GLY A 36 -7.63 15.47 12.25
N ALA A 37 -8.33 14.95 13.26
CA ALA A 37 -7.80 14.88 14.63
C ALA A 37 -6.54 13.99 14.71
N VAL A 38 -6.49 12.95 13.91
CA VAL A 38 -5.33 12.07 13.76
C VAL A 38 -4.97 11.97 12.29
N LYS A 39 -3.70 12.17 11.97
CA LYS A 39 -3.18 12.01 10.63
C LYS A 39 -1.95 11.10 10.67
N VAL A 40 -1.92 10.10 9.83
CA VAL A 40 -0.80 9.17 9.71
C VAL A 40 -0.32 9.10 8.27
N THR A 41 0.98 8.99 8.10
CA THR A 41 1.60 8.71 6.81
C THR A 41 2.51 7.51 6.97
N ILE A 42 2.38 6.55 6.05
CA ILE A 42 3.26 5.39 5.97
C ILE A 42 3.92 5.35 4.59
N ASN A 43 5.06 4.69 4.50
CA ASN A 43 5.67 4.40 3.20
C ASN A 43 5.20 3.05 2.66
N GLY A 44 5.66 2.68 1.47
CA GLY A 44 5.30 1.42 0.84
C GLY A 44 5.80 0.18 1.56
N ASN A 45 6.74 0.32 2.48
CA ASN A 45 7.19 -0.78 3.36
C ASN A 45 6.31 -0.95 4.60
N GLY A 46 5.34 -0.05 4.79
CA GLY A 46 4.48 -0.06 5.96
C GLY A 46 5.08 0.63 7.18
N ALA A 47 6.22 1.32 7.02
CA ALA A 47 6.81 2.09 8.10
C ALA A 47 6.08 3.43 8.25
N ILE A 48 5.82 3.81 9.50
CA ILE A 48 5.21 5.10 9.79
C ILE A 48 6.27 6.18 9.64
N THR A 49 6.02 7.14 8.75
CA THR A 49 6.94 8.26 8.52
C THR A 49 6.46 9.55 9.14
N GLU A 50 5.17 9.65 9.43
CA GLU A 50 4.59 10.82 10.08
C GLU A 50 3.37 10.41 10.89
N LEU A 51 3.25 10.97 12.07
CA LEU A 51 2.06 10.82 12.91
C LEU A 51 1.78 12.17 13.55
N LYS A 52 0.58 12.70 13.30
CA LYS A 52 0.13 13.96 13.89
C LYS A 52 -1.18 13.74 14.64
N ILE A 53 -1.22 14.20 15.86
CA ILE A 53 -2.40 14.15 16.72
C ILE A 53 -2.73 15.58 17.13
N ALA A 54 -3.95 16.03 16.82
CA ALA A 54 -4.40 17.34 17.26
C ALA A 54 -4.48 17.35 18.78
N PRO A 55 -3.98 18.40 19.46
CA PRO A 55 -4.06 18.48 20.93
C PRO A 55 -5.48 18.35 21.47
N SER A 56 -6.47 18.85 20.72
CA SER A 56 -7.88 18.75 21.08
C SER A 56 -8.41 17.31 21.09
N ALA A 57 -7.72 16.38 20.44
CA ALA A 57 -8.10 14.97 20.43
C ALA A 57 -7.57 14.21 21.66
N VAL A 58 -6.68 14.81 22.41
CA VAL A 58 -6.08 14.20 23.60
C VAL A 58 -6.91 14.58 24.83
N ASP A 59 -7.66 13.59 25.33
CA ASP A 59 -8.49 13.71 26.51
C ASP A 59 -8.14 12.56 27.45
N ALA A 60 -7.51 12.88 28.58
CA ALA A 60 -7.08 11.88 29.55
C ALA A 60 -8.24 11.10 30.16
N SER A 61 -9.46 11.63 30.09
CA SER A 61 -10.66 10.94 30.58
C SER A 61 -11.26 9.99 29.54
N ASP A 62 -10.81 10.06 28.28
CA ASP A 62 -11.30 9.19 27.19
C ASP A 62 -10.17 8.81 26.25
N VAL A 63 -9.21 8.07 26.75
CA VAL A 63 -8.06 7.59 25.98
C VAL A 63 -8.49 6.61 24.89
N GLU A 64 -9.54 5.83 25.14
CA GLU A 64 -10.06 4.85 24.19
C GLU A 64 -10.52 5.50 22.89
N ALA A 65 -11.11 6.69 22.94
CA ALA A 65 -11.50 7.43 21.73
C ALA A 65 -10.28 7.74 20.85
N LEU A 66 -9.16 8.13 21.45
CA LEU A 66 -7.92 8.38 20.71
C LEU A 66 -7.35 7.09 20.13
N GLU A 67 -7.37 6.01 20.87
CA GLU A 67 -6.92 4.70 20.39
C GLU A 67 -7.71 4.24 19.17
N ASP A 68 -9.04 4.40 19.19
CA ASP A 68 -9.91 4.07 18.07
C ASP A 68 -9.60 4.90 16.83
N LEU A 69 -9.35 6.20 17.00
CA LEU A 69 -8.97 7.08 15.90
C LEU A 69 -7.63 6.68 15.28
N LEU A 70 -6.66 6.32 16.11
CA LEU A 70 -5.36 5.85 15.64
C LEU A 70 -5.50 4.56 14.82
N MET A 71 -6.27 3.60 15.32
CA MET A 71 -6.52 2.36 14.60
C MET A 71 -7.21 2.60 13.26
N ALA A 72 -8.20 3.47 13.22
CA ALA A 72 -8.91 3.81 12.00
C ALA A 72 -7.98 4.44 10.96
N ALA A 73 -7.16 5.41 11.37
CA ALA A 73 -6.21 6.08 10.49
C ALA A 73 -5.15 5.11 9.94
N PHE A 74 -4.57 4.28 10.81
CA PHE A 74 -3.58 3.28 10.39
C PHE A 74 -4.16 2.27 9.43
N ASN A 75 -5.31 1.71 9.74
CA ASN A 75 -5.94 0.70 8.90
C ASN A 75 -6.28 1.26 7.51
N GLU A 76 -6.71 2.50 7.44
CA GLU A 76 -6.99 3.15 6.16
C GLU A 76 -5.71 3.38 5.35
N ALA A 77 -4.63 3.82 5.99
CA ALA A 77 -3.34 4.01 5.33
C ALA A 77 -2.79 2.69 4.79
N ILE A 78 -2.88 1.62 5.59
CA ILE A 78 -2.47 0.26 5.18
C ILE A 78 -3.31 -0.21 4.00
N ALA A 79 -4.63 0.00 4.03
CA ALA A 79 -5.52 -0.37 2.93
C ALA A 79 -5.14 0.35 1.64
N LYS A 80 -4.81 1.63 1.70
CA LYS A 80 -4.33 2.40 0.54
C LYS A 80 -3.05 1.81 -0.03
N LYS A 81 -2.10 1.46 0.83
CA LYS A 81 -0.86 0.82 0.42
C LYS A 81 -1.13 -0.52 -0.25
N ASP A 82 -1.93 -1.38 0.37
CA ASP A 82 -2.25 -2.70 -0.16
C ASP A 82 -2.98 -2.62 -1.50
N ASN A 83 -3.90 -1.68 -1.65
CA ASN A 83 -4.60 -1.44 -2.91
C ASN A 83 -3.63 -0.99 -4.01
N ALA A 84 -2.66 -0.13 -3.69
CA ALA A 84 -1.66 0.30 -4.64
C ALA A 84 -0.79 -0.86 -5.12
N TYR A 85 -0.40 -1.76 -4.21
CA TYR A 85 0.33 -2.98 -4.56
C TYR A 85 -0.49 -3.89 -5.46
N GLN A 86 -1.74 -4.14 -5.12
CA GLN A 86 -2.63 -5.01 -5.91
C GLN A 86 -2.86 -4.46 -7.30
N GLU A 87 -3.09 -3.16 -7.43
CA GLU A 87 -3.28 -2.50 -8.73
C GLU A 87 -2.01 -2.60 -9.59
N SER A 88 -0.84 -2.41 -8.99
CA SER A 88 0.42 -2.48 -9.70
C SER A 88 0.74 -3.89 -10.17
N VAL A 89 0.52 -4.89 -9.32
CA VAL A 89 0.70 -6.31 -9.68
C VAL A 89 -0.33 -6.72 -10.72
N GLY A 90 -1.58 -6.28 -10.58
CA GLY A 90 -2.64 -6.54 -11.55
C GLY A 90 -2.33 -5.97 -12.94
N ALA A 91 -1.74 -4.77 -13.00
CA ALA A 91 -1.32 -4.17 -14.27
C ALA A 91 -0.22 -4.97 -14.95
N ILE A 92 0.72 -5.53 -14.18
CA ILE A 92 1.79 -6.39 -14.71
C ILE A 92 1.21 -7.71 -15.24
N THR A 93 0.31 -8.34 -14.49
CA THR A 93 -0.29 -9.63 -14.86
C THR A 93 -1.28 -9.51 -16.01
N LYS A 94 -1.95 -8.38 -16.18
CA LYS A 94 -2.83 -8.13 -17.32
C LYS A 94 -2.08 -8.10 -18.65
N GLY A 95 -0.81 -7.72 -18.64
CA GLY A 95 0.05 -7.78 -19.83
C GLY A 95 0.49 -9.18 -20.18
N LEU A 96 0.26 -10.16 -19.31
CA LEU A 96 0.64 -11.54 -19.46
C LEU A 96 -0.61 -12.41 -19.53
N LYS A 97 -1.02 -12.77 -20.73
CA LYS A 97 -2.09 -13.74 -20.91
C LYS A 97 -1.50 -15.13 -20.66
N ILE A 98 -1.59 -15.61 -19.45
CA ILE A 98 -1.20 -16.98 -19.12
C ILE A 98 -2.46 -17.84 -19.16
N PRO A 99 -2.55 -18.80 -20.09
CA PRO A 99 -3.70 -19.70 -20.16
C PRO A 99 -3.87 -20.48 -18.86
N GLY A 100 -5.09 -20.48 -18.32
CA GLY A 100 -5.41 -21.24 -17.13
C GLY A 100 -5.24 -20.49 -15.82
N MET A 101 -4.76 -19.23 -15.81
CA MET A 101 -4.75 -18.41 -14.62
C MET A 101 -6.02 -17.59 -14.51
N PRO A 102 -6.63 -17.51 -13.30
CA PRO A 102 -7.79 -16.65 -13.11
C PRO A 102 -7.39 -15.18 -13.31
N ALA A 103 -8.28 -14.41 -13.91
CA ALA A 103 -8.11 -12.97 -14.01
C ALA A 103 -8.22 -12.36 -12.62
N PHE A 104 -7.22 -11.59 -12.24
CA PHE A 104 -7.23 -10.84 -10.98
C PHE A 104 -7.98 -9.52 -11.14
#